data_0cd61dd0552a71c66b35b91714536809
#
_entry.id   0cd61dd0552a71c66b35b91714536809
#
_cell.length_a   1.000
_cell.length_b   1.000
_cell.length_c   1.000
_cell.angle_alpha   90.00
_cell.angle_beta   90.00
_cell.angle_gamma   90.00
#
_symmetry.space_group_name_H-M   'P 1'
#
loop_
_entity.id
_entity.type
_entity.pdbx_description
1 polymer ?
#
loop_
_entity_poly.entity_id
_entity_poly.type
_entity_poly.pdbx_seq_one_letter_code
_entity_poly.pdbx_strand_id
1 'polypeptide(L)'
;MDNKKEFKIFCDESNHLSYKDNLTLCSKVMVLGALKVPSSEVIKINKTIKYLKHKYKYNKEIKWTKLNISQKYFYDELLEFFFSSVHMWFQAILIPDKKNLRHDVYNQGSHDLFYYKMYYQVLRNLIEIDTSIKIYLDYKDTRS
;
A
#
# COMPACT_ATOMS: atom_id res chain seq x y z
N MET A 1 9.62 31.29 -9.81
CA MET A 1 9.23 30.30 -8.79
C MET A 1 9.13 28.97 -9.51
N ASP A 2 10.10 28.09 -9.30
CA ASP A 2 10.06 26.75 -9.88
C ASP A 2 8.85 25.99 -9.34
N ASN A 3 7.91 25.74 -10.22
CA ASN A 3 6.68 25.02 -9.91
C ASN A 3 7.02 23.54 -9.82
N LYS A 4 7.61 23.11 -8.69
CA LYS A 4 7.98 21.71 -8.46
C LYS A 4 6.72 20.85 -8.58
N LYS A 5 6.80 19.78 -9.35
CA LYS A 5 5.72 18.80 -9.44
C LYS A 5 5.47 18.20 -8.05
N GLU A 6 4.21 18.20 -7.63
CA GLU A 6 3.82 17.65 -6.34
C GLU A 6 3.18 16.28 -6.48
N PHE A 7 3.64 15.34 -5.65
CA PHE A 7 3.11 13.98 -5.60
C PHE A 7 2.71 13.58 -4.19
N LYS A 8 1.80 12.62 -4.12
CA LYS A 8 1.46 11.89 -2.90
C LYS A 8 1.78 10.43 -3.08
N ILE A 9 2.36 9.81 -2.06
CA ILE A 9 2.60 8.37 -2.01
C ILE A 9 1.82 7.80 -0.83
N PHE A 10 0.99 6.81 -1.10
CA PHE A 10 0.21 6.09 -0.10
C PHE A 10 0.81 4.70 0.06
N CYS A 11 1.20 4.35 1.27
CA CYS A 11 1.82 3.08 1.60
C CYS A 11 0.92 2.24 2.49
N ASP A 12 0.91 0.95 2.24
CA ASP A 12 0.18 -0.02 3.04
C ASP A 12 0.92 -1.36 3.04
N GLU A 13 0.68 -2.18 4.04
CA GLU A 13 1.22 -3.54 4.11
C GLU A 13 0.13 -4.59 4.31
N SER A 14 0.37 -5.78 3.78
CA SER A 14 -0.42 -6.96 4.06
C SER A 14 0.33 -7.92 4.96
N ASN A 15 -0.35 -8.51 5.94
CA ASN A 15 0.20 -9.54 6.84
C ASN A 15 1.41 -9.05 7.68
N HIS A 16 1.13 -8.27 8.73
CA HIS A 16 2.13 -7.73 9.66
C HIS A 16 3.15 -8.77 10.17
N LEU A 17 4.32 -8.30 10.63
CA LEU A 17 5.38 -9.16 11.15
C LEU A 17 5.00 -9.87 12.46
N SER A 18 4.33 -9.20 13.37
CA SER A 18 4.05 -9.75 14.69
C SER A 18 2.62 -10.25 14.81
N TYR A 19 2.49 -11.55 14.89
CA TYR A 19 1.30 -12.24 15.39
C TYR A 19 1.79 -13.28 16.39
N LYS A 20 2.03 -12.86 17.62
CA LYS A 20 2.51 -13.78 18.66
C LYS A 20 1.49 -14.84 19.05
N ASP A 21 0.18 -14.58 18.82
CA ASP A 21 -0.89 -15.37 19.44
C ASP A 21 -1.92 -15.99 18.49
N ASN A 22 -1.73 -15.89 17.16
CA ASN A 22 -2.70 -16.45 16.22
C ASN A 22 -2.05 -17.27 15.12
N LEU A 23 -1.80 -18.54 15.43
CA LEU A 23 -1.16 -19.51 14.53
C LEU A 23 -1.95 -19.79 13.24
N THR A 24 -3.26 -19.54 13.24
CA THR A 24 -4.15 -19.82 12.10
C THR A 24 -4.18 -18.70 11.04
N LEU A 25 -3.80 -17.47 11.40
CA LEU A 25 -3.80 -16.30 10.50
C LEU A 25 -2.41 -15.89 10.03
N CYS A 26 -1.37 -16.61 10.41
CA CYS A 26 0.02 -16.29 10.07
C CYS A 26 0.36 -16.70 8.64
N SER A 27 0.00 -15.88 7.65
CA SER A 27 0.65 -16.01 6.34
C SER A 27 2.16 -15.84 6.49
N LYS A 28 2.95 -16.72 5.85
CA LYS A 28 4.40 -16.57 5.74
C LYS A 28 4.77 -15.34 4.92
N VAL A 29 3.92 -15.02 3.96
CA VAL A 29 4.12 -13.95 2.98
C VAL A 29 3.68 -12.61 3.57
N MET A 30 4.50 -11.60 3.36
CA MET A 30 4.20 -10.20 3.63
C MET A 30 4.45 -9.37 2.37
N VAL A 31 3.62 -8.37 2.13
CA VAL A 31 3.80 -7.42 1.02
C VAL A 31 3.76 -6.02 1.58
N LEU A 32 4.71 -5.18 1.19
CA LEU A 32 4.64 -3.74 1.39
C LEU A 32 4.44 -3.09 0.02
N GLY A 33 3.41 -2.25 -0.09
CA GLY A 33 3.06 -1.55 -1.32
C GLY A 33 3.10 -0.04 -1.15
N ALA A 34 3.36 0.66 -2.25
CA ALA A 34 3.27 2.11 -2.33
C ALA A 34 2.66 2.53 -3.66
N LEU A 35 1.69 3.42 -3.60
CA LEU A 35 1.00 4.02 -4.75
C LEU A 35 1.35 5.51 -4.82
N LYS A 36 2.04 5.91 -5.89
CA LYS A 36 2.37 7.31 -6.20
C LYS A 36 1.33 7.89 -7.15
N VAL A 37 0.86 9.10 -6.83
CA VAL A 37 -0.08 9.86 -7.67
C VAL A 37 0.27 11.35 -7.65
N PRO A 38 0.05 12.11 -8.75
CA PRO A 38 0.14 13.56 -8.71
C PRO A 38 -0.88 14.15 -7.73
N SER A 39 -0.47 15.15 -6.96
CA SER A 39 -1.36 15.80 -5.98
C SER A 39 -2.62 16.37 -6.63
N SER A 40 -2.54 16.85 -7.87
CA SER A 40 -3.65 17.35 -8.67
C SER A 40 -4.70 16.29 -9.04
N GLU A 41 -4.29 15.03 -9.17
CA GLU A 41 -5.18 13.93 -9.59
C GLU A 41 -5.91 13.25 -8.42
N VAL A 42 -5.48 13.47 -7.18
CA VAL A 42 -6.04 12.78 -5.99
C VAL A 42 -7.56 12.97 -5.87
N ILE A 43 -8.05 14.19 -6.11
CA ILE A 43 -9.49 14.48 -6.00
C ILE A 43 -10.27 13.72 -7.07
N LYS A 44 -9.76 13.66 -8.30
CA LYS A 44 -10.39 12.96 -9.42
C LYS A 44 -10.39 11.45 -9.18
N ILE A 45 -9.27 10.89 -8.76
CA ILE A 45 -9.15 9.46 -8.40
C ILE A 45 -10.17 9.10 -7.31
N ASN A 46 -10.25 9.90 -6.24
CA ASN A 46 -11.21 9.69 -5.15
C ASN A 46 -12.66 9.77 -5.62
N LYS A 47 -12.98 10.71 -6.52
CA LYS A 47 -14.33 10.81 -7.11
C LYS A 47 -14.67 9.55 -7.92
N THR A 48 -13.74 9.05 -8.72
CA THR A 48 -13.95 7.82 -9.50
C THR A 48 -14.18 6.61 -8.59
N ILE A 49 -13.35 6.43 -7.55
CA ILE A 49 -13.54 5.34 -6.59
C ILE A 49 -14.90 5.44 -5.88
N LYS A 50 -15.30 6.65 -5.44
CA LYS A 50 -16.62 6.87 -4.83
C LYS A 50 -17.76 6.57 -5.81
N TYR A 51 -17.62 6.96 -7.06
CA TYR A 51 -18.60 6.65 -8.11
C TYR A 51 -18.74 5.14 -8.30
N LEU A 52 -17.63 4.41 -8.41
CA LEU A 52 -17.65 2.95 -8.54
C LEU A 52 -18.30 2.28 -7.32
N LYS A 53 -17.95 2.73 -6.12
CA LYS A 53 -18.59 2.25 -4.88
C LYS A 53 -20.10 2.47 -4.90
N HIS A 54 -20.57 3.64 -5.32
CA HIS A 54 -21.98 3.95 -5.43
C HIS A 54 -22.68 3.11 -6.53
N LYS A 55 -22.08 3.02 -7.71
CA LYS A 55 -22.59 2.23 -8.86
C LYS A 55 -22.87 0.78 -8.48
N TYR A 56 -21.96 0.17 -7.71
CA TYR A 56 -22.05 -1.24 -7.30
C TYR A 56 -22.61 -1.42 -5.88
N LYS A 57 -23.13 -0.36 -5.25
CA LYS A 57 -23.61 -0.40 -3.86
C LYS A 57 -22.59 -1.02 -2.88
N TYR A 58 -21.31 -0.75 -3.11
CA TYR A 58 -20.21 -1.28 -2.32
C TYR A 58 -19.89 -0.37 -1.14
N ASN A 59 -20.40 -0.71 0.06
CA ASN A 59 -20.27 0.11 1.27
C ASN A 59 -19.14 -0.34 2.21
N LYS A 60 -18.38 -1.36 1.79
CA LYS A 60 -17.31 -1.93 2.61
C LYS A 60 -15.96 -1.29 2.29
N GLU A 61 -14.97 -1.57 3.14
CA GLU A 61 -13.58 -1.34 2.83
C GLU A 61 -13.15 -2.24 1.67
N ILE A 62 -12.35 -1.68 0.74
CA ILE A 62 -11.83 -2.41 -0.40
C ILE A 62 -10.71 -3.32 0.08
N LYS A 63 -11.00 -4.62 0.20
CA LYS A 63 -10.04 -5.65 0.59
C LYS A 63 -10.22 -6.89 -0.26
N TRP A 64 -9.12 -7.48 -0.70
CA TRP A 64 -9.15 -8.73 -1.47
C TRP A 64 -9.86 -9.86 -0.72
N THR A 65 -9.65 -9.97 0.59
CA THR A 65 -10.29 -10.97 1.44
C THR A 65 -11.82 -10.82 1.55
N LYS A 66 -12.37 -9.69 1.11
CA LYS A 66 -13.82 -9.43 1.09
C LYS A 66 -14.44 -9.62 -0.31
N LEU A 67 -13.63 -10.03 -1.28
CA LEU A 67 -14.10 -10.32 -2.63
C LEU A 67 -15.05 -11.53 -2.62
N ASN A 68 -16.19 -11.38 -3.26
CA ASN A 68 -17.13 -12.45 -3.56
C ASN A 68 -17.70 -12.29 -4.96
N ILE A 69 -18.37 -13.32 -5.47
CA ILE A 69 -18.90 -13.33 -6.84
C ILE A 69 -19.84 -12.15 -7.12
N SER A 70 -20.69 -11.76 -6.16
CA SER A 70 -21.63 -10.66 -6.33
C SER A 70 -20.96 -9.29 -6.48
N GLN A 71 -19.71 -9.18 -6.07
CA GLN A 71 -18.93 -7.94 -6.10
C GLN A 71 -17.85 -7.94 -7.20
N LYS A 72 -17.76 -9.02 -7.97
CA LYS A 72 -16.73 -9.19 -9.00
C LYS A 72 -16.65 -7.99 -9.93
N TYR A 73 -17.76 -7.52 -10.47
CA TYR A 73 -17.78 -6.40 -11.41
C TYR A 73 -17.26 -5.08 -10.83
N PHE A 74 -17.47 -4.83 -9.53
CA PHE A 74 -16.86 -3.70 -8.84
C PHE A 74 -15.34 -3.77 -8.86
N TYR A 75 -14.79 -4.94 -8.54
CA TYR A 75 -13.34 -5.14 -8.52
C TYR A 75 -12.74 -5.15 -9.92
N ASP A 76 -13.44 -5.69 -10.92
CA ASP A 76 -13.00 -5.67 -12.31
C ASP A 76 -12.85 -4.21 -12.81
N GLU A 77 -13.87 -3.36 -12.64
CA GLU A 77 -13.80 -1.94 -13.05
C GLU A 77 -12.77 -1.15 -12.21
N LEU A 78 -12.61 -1.48 -10.94
CA LEU A 78 -11.59 -0.83 -10.11
C LEU A 78 -10.19 -1.14 -10.59
N LEU A 79 -9.91 -2.39 -10.95
CA LEU A 79 -8.63 -2.82 -11.51
C LEU A 79 -8.41 -2.22 -12.90
N GLU A 80 -9.42 -2.22 -13.76
CA GLU A 80 -9.36 -1.58 -15.08
C GLU A 80 -9.05 -0.08 -14.95
N PHE A 81 -9.71 0.61 -14.03
CA PHE A 81 -9.43 2.02 -13.74
C PHE A 81 -7.97 2.21 -13.30
N PHE A 82 -7.46 1.35 -12.42
CA PHE A 82 -6.07 1.43 -11.97
C PHE A 82 -5.08 1.20 -13.13
N PHE A 83 -5.25 0.12 -13.90
CA PHE A 83 -4.30 -0.24 -14.95
C PHE A 83 -4.37 0.64 -16.21
N SER A 84 -5.50 1.28 -16.46
CA SER A 84 -5.65 2.24 -17.55
C SER A 84 -5.13 3.64 -17.21
N SER A 85 -4.86 3.92 -15.93
CA SER A 85 -4.40 5.24 -15.50
C SER A 85 -2.92 5.46 -15.79
N VAL A 86 -2.62 6.55 -16.48
CA VAL A 86 -1.23 7.02 -16.69
C VAL A 86 -0.70 7.85 -15.50
N HIS A 87 -1.52 8.07 -14.48
CA HIS A 87 -1.21 8.89 -13.31
C HIS A 87 -1.08 8.09 -12.01
N MET A 88 -1.05 6.77 -12.09
CA MET A 88 -0.86 5.90 -10.95
C MET A 88 0.35 5.01 -11.16
N TRP A 89 1.32 5.08 -10.24
CA TRP A 89 2.51 4.23 -10.25
C TRP A 89 2.53 3.40 -8.97
N PHE A 90 2.61 2.10 -9.13
CA PHE A 90 2.62 1.17 -8.00
C PHE A 90 3.95 0.43 -7.94
N GLN A 91 4.50 0.36 -6.74
CA GLN A 91 5.68 -0.43 -6.40
C GLN A 91 5.36 -1.29 -5.19
N ALA A 92 5.82 -2.53 -5.20
CA ALA A 92 5.70 -3.40 -4.05
C ALA A 92 6.95 -4.24 -3.82
N ILE A 93 7.17 -4.64 -2.57
CA ILE A 93 8.14 -5.64 -2.16
C ILE A 93 7.40 -6.82 -1.58
N LEU A 94 7.67 -7.99 -2.12
CA LEU A 94 7.19 -9.27 -1.62
C LEU A 94 8.26 -9.88 -0.71
N ILE A 95 7.88 -10.22 0.50
CA ILE A 95 8.68 -10.99 1.46
C ILE A 95 8.07 -12.39 1.53
N PRO A 96 8.69 -13.40 0.90
CA PRO A 96 8.08 -14.71 0.72
C PRO A 96 8.02 -15.53 2.01
N ASP A 97 8.93 -15.28 2.94
CA ASP A 97 8.93 -15.95 4.25
C ASP A 97 9.41 -15.01 5.36
N LYS A 98 8.46 -14.37 6.03
CA LYS A 98 8.75 -13.45 7.14
C LYS A 98 9.20 -14.16 8.43
N LYS A 99 9.01 -15.50 8.55
CA LYS A 99 9.46 -16.26 9.71
C LYS A 99 10.96 -16.49 9.71
N ASN A 100 11.59 -16.46 8.54
CA ASN A 100 13.02 -16.63 8.35
C ASN A 100 13.80 -15.30 8.42
N LEU A 101 13.14 -14.19 8.74
CA LEU A 101 13.79 -12.90 8.90
C LEU A 101 14.61 -12.90 10.20
N ARG A 102 15.91 -12.69 10.07
CA ARG A 102 16.85 -12.63 11.20
C ARG A 102 16.95 -11.20 11.72
N HIS A 103 15.90 -10.76 12.45
CA HIS A 103 15.84 -9.42 13.00
C HIS A 103 16.94 -9.16 14.04
N ASP A 104 17.35 -10.20 14.76
CA ASP A 104 18.47 -10.19 15.71
C ASP A 104 19.79 -9.75 15.05
N VAL A 105 20.05 -10.26 13.85
CA VAL A 105 21.30 -10.01 13.12
C VAL A 105 21.24 -8.70 12.32
N TYR A 106 20.14 -8.47 11.56
CA TYR A 106 20.10 -7.40 10.56
C TYR A 106 19.35 -6.14 10.99
N ASN A 107 18.53 -6.23 12.06
CA ASN A 107 17.66 -5.15 12.48
C ASN A 107 17.77 -4.84 13.98
N GLN A 108 18.85 -5.26 14.63
CA GLN A 108 19.08 -5.03 16.08
C GLN A 108 17.88 -5.48 16.95
N GLY A 109 17.17 -6.54 16.55
CA GLY A 109 15.95 -7.00 17.19
C GLY A 109 14.72 -6.12 16.96
N SER A 110 14.83 -5.02 16.20
CA SER A 110 13.75 -4.06 15.99
C SER A 110 12.93 -4.37 14.73
N HIS A 111 11.63 -4.58 14.89
CA HIS A 111 10.68 -4.69 13.78
C HIS A 111 10.53 -3.35 13.06
N ASP A 112 10.55 -2.23 13.78
CA ASP A 112 10.40 -0.90 13.17
C ASP A 112 11.56 -0.60 12.23
N LEU A 113 12.80 -0.95 12.61
CA LEU A 113 13.97 -0.78 11.75
C LEU A 113 13.84 -1.61 10.45
N PHE A 114 13.27 -2.81 10.54
CA PHE A 114 12.97 -3.62 9.37
C PHE A 114 11.96 -2.91 8.45
N TYR A 115 10.86 -2.40 9.00
CA TYR A 115 9.86 -1.66 8.22
C TYR A 115 10.45 -0.43 7.54
N TYR A 116 11.25 0.37 8.23
CA TYR A 116 11.92 1.54 7.64
C TYR A 116 12.81 1.16 6.47
N LYS A 117 13.61 0.08 6.60
CA LYS A 117 14.45 -0.41 5.52
C LYS A 117 13.63 -0.87 4.31
N MET A 118 12.53 -1.57 4.54
CA MET A 118 11.67 -2.08 3.47
C MET A 118 10.92 -0.94 2.78
N TYR A 119 10.35 0.01 3.52
CA TYR A 119 9.74 1.20 2.93
C TYR A 119 10.75 2.03 2.15
N TYR A 120 11.97 2.18 2.63
CA TYR A 120 13.01 2.84 1.84
C TYR A 120 13.23 2.15 0.49
N GLN A 121 13.27 0.82 0.46
CA GLN A 121 13.43 0.07 -0.80
C GLN A 121 12.22 0.23 -1.74
N VAL A 122 11.01 0.29 -1.23
CA VAL A 122 9.80 0.55 -2.04
C VAL A 122 9.83 1.97 -2.60
N LEU A 123 10.15 2.94 -1.75
CA LEU A 123 10.03 4.36 -2.07
C LEU A 123 11.11 4.86 -3.02
N ARG A 124 12.34 4.35 -2.91
CA ARG A 124 13.50 4.86 -3.69
C ARG A 124 13.28 4.87 -5.20
N ASN A 125 12.46 3.94 -5.72
CA ASN A 125 12.16 3.85 -7.15
C ASN A 125 10.97 4.75 -7.57
N LEU A 126 10.24 5.31 -6.60
CA LEU A 126 9.10 6.21 -6.83
C LEU A 126 9.47 7.69 -6.63
N ILE A 127 10.60 7.96 -5.96
CA ILE A 127 11.07 9.31 -5.67
C ILE A 127 11.88 9.82 -6.86
N GLU A 128 11.49 10.97 -7.36
CA GLU A 128 12.19 11.69 -8.44
C GLU A 128 12.87 12.95 -7.88
N ILE A 129 14.02 13.30 -8.44
CA ILE A 129 14.73 14.54 -8.11
C ILE A 129 13.86 15.73 -8.53
N ASP A 130 13.95 16.83 -7.78
CA ASP A 130 13.23 18.09 -8.03
C ASP A 130 11.69 17.99 -7.95
N THR A 131 11.18 17.03 -7.20
CA THR A 131 9.75 16.91 -6.89
C THR A 131 9.47 17.15 -5.42
N SER A 132 8.24 17.62 -5.11
CA SER A 132 7.73 17.67 -3.73
C SER A 132 6.87 16.45 -3.49
N ILE A 133 7.18 15.67 -2.46
CA ILE A 133 6.49 14.39 -2.19
C ILE A 133 5.98 14.36 -0.76
N LYS A 134 4.67 14.07 -0.60
CA LYS A 134 4.06 13.76 0.69
C LYS A 134 3.82 12.26 0.79
N ILE A 135 4.41 11.61 1.80
CA ILE A 135 4.30 10.17 2.02
C ILE A 135 3.33 9.94 3.18
N TYR A 136 2.35 9.08 2.94
CA TYR A 136 1.35 8.64 3.91
C TYR A 136 1.61 7.17 4.22
N LEU A 137 2.01 6.89 5.44
CA LEU A 137 2.13 5.54 5.99
C LEU A 137 0.89 5.25 6.83
N ASP A 138 0.43 4.00 6.84
CA ASP A 138 -0.64 3.61 7.73
C ASP A 138 -0.18 3.70 9.18
N TYR A 139 -1.12 4.10 10.07
CA TYR A 139 -0.80 4.22 11.49
C TYR A 139 -0.62 2.83 12.08
N LYS A 140 0.58 2.55 12.54
CA LYS A 140 0.87 1.32 13.26
C LYS A 140 0.52 1.49 14.72
N ASP A 141 -0.32 0.61 15.22
CA ASP A 141 -0.57 0.51 16.66
C ASP A 141 0.69 -0.11 17.30
N THR A 142 1.64 0.75 17.66
CA THR A 142 2.86 0.37 18.38
C THR A 142 2.56 0.11 19.84
N ARG A 143 1.66 -0.83 20.11
CA ARG A 143 1.53 -1.37 21.47
C ARG A 143 2.62 -2.42 21.65
N SER A 144 3.74 -1.95 22.13
CA SER A 144 4.79 -2.79 22.72
C SER A 144 4.33 -3.38 24.04
#